data_7272007bc46a77fc644eca98f1681d04
#
_entry.id   7272007bc46a77fc644eca98f1681d04
#
_cell.length_a   1.000
_cell.length_b   1.000
_cell.length_c   1.000
_cell.angle_alpha   90.00
_cell.angle_beta   90.00
_cell.angle_gamma   90.00
#
_symmetry.space_group_name_H-M   'P 1'
#
loop_
_entity.id
_entity.type
_entity.pdbx_description
1 polymer ?
#
loop_
_entity_poly.entity_id
_entity_poly.type
_entity_poly.pdbx_seq_one_letter_code
_entity_poly.pdbx_strand_id
1 'polypeptide(L)'
;MIKVKKRKVLLLPGDGIGPEVTTEVKKVINWFNDKKSLDFEIDEDLVGGSSFDKHGTPLTDEVFYKALESAVIMLGAVGGPKWDGVEFSKKPERALLKLRKELKLFANLRPAICFEQLVNASTLKPEIVSGLDILIVLFQVFLKILHHPTLVLQPHP
;
A
#
# COMPACT_ATOMS: atom_id res chain seq x y z
N MET A 1 -25.22 -18.60 -15.94
CA MET A 1 -23.84 -18.10 -15.90
C MET A 1 -23.82 -16.82 -15.09
N ILE A 2 -23.18 -16.83 -13.94
CA ILE A 2 -22.96 -15.60 -13.13
C ILE A 2 -21.95 -14.76 -13.91
N LYS A 3 -22.36 -13.60 -14.42
CA LYS A 3 -21.46 -12.66 -15.08
C LYS A 3 -20.48 -12.12 -14.03
N VAL A 4 -19.24 -12.60 -14.03
CA VAL A 4 -18.19 -12.07 -13.14
C VAL A 4 -17.98 -10.62 -13.52
N LYS A 5 -18.22 -9.71 -12.58
CA LYS A 5 -18.01 -8.27 -12.82
C LYS A 5 -16.53 -8.01 -13.00
N LYS A 6 -16.13 -7.43 -14.14
CA LYS A 6 -14.78 -6.99 -14.44
C LYS A 6 -14.24 -6.10 -13.29
N ARG A 7 -13.07 -6.42 -12.76
CA ARG A 7 -12.46 -5.70 -11.65
C ARG A 7 -11.16 -5.05 -12.10
N LYS A 8 -11.13 -3.74 -12.09
CA LYS A 8 -9.89 -2.98 -12.37
C LYS A 8 -8.91 -3.11 -11.22
N VAL A 9 -7.68 -3.50 -11.54
CA VAL A 9 -6.54 -3.55 -10.62
C VAL A 9 -5.51 -2.55 -11.13
N LEU A 10 -5.25 -1.51 -10.35
CA LEU A 10 -4.21 -0.54 -10.65
C LEU A 10 -2.90 -1.01 -10.02
N LEU A 11 -1.89 -1.27 -10.85
CA LEU A 11 -0.53 -1.53 -10.41
C LEU A 11 0.27 -0.23 -10.38
N LEU A 12 0.87 0.06 -9.26
CA LEU A 12 1.77 1.18 -9.04
C LEU A 12 3.15 0.63 -8.63
N PRO A 13 4.02 0.28 -9.59
CA PRO A 13 5.33 -0.31 -9.30
C PRO A 13 6.18 0.55 -8.36
N GLY A 14 6.19 1.85 -8.60
CA GLY A 14 6.99 2.80 -7.82
C GLY A 14 8.48 2.74 -8.17
N ASP A 15 9.32 2.59 -7.14
CA ASP A 15 10.76 2.81 -7.19
C ASP A 15 11.56 1.57 -6.81
N GLY A 16 12.86 1.57 -7.12
CA GLY A 16 13.80 0.53 -6.66
C GLY A 16 13.38 -0.88 -7.08
N ILE A 17 13.13 -1.75 -6.10
CA ILE A 17 12.69 -3.16 -6.31
C ILE A 17 11.24 -3.27 -6.79
N GLY A 18 10.45 -2.20 -6.69
CA GLY A 18 9.01 -2.22 -6.98
C GLY A 18 8.63 -2.75 -8.36
N PRO A 19 9.26 -2.32 -9.47
CA PRO A 19 8.99 -2.84 -10.80
C PRO A 19 9.25 -4.35 -10.95
N GLU A 20 10.30 -4.87 -10.31
CA GLU A 20 10.61 -6.29 -10.30
C GLU A 20 9.50 -7.08 -9.60
N VAL A 21 9.14 -6.69 -8.39
CA VAL A 21 8.09 -7.34 -7.60
C VAL A 21 6.74 -7.30 -8.31
N THR A 22 6.35 -6.16 -8.86
CA THR A 22 5.05 -6.02 -9.55
C THR A 22 4.99 -6.80 -10.85
N THR A 23 6.12 -7.06 -11.49
CA THR A 23 6.17 -7.96 -12.65
C THR A 23 5.75 -9.39 -12.28
N GLU A 24 6.18 -9.87 -11.11
CA GLU A 24 5.74 -11.18 -10.62
C GLU A 24 4.24 -11.18 -10.22
N VAL A 25 3.78 -10.07 -9.63
CA VAL A 25 2.35 -9.90 -9.32
C VAL A 25 1.48 -10.00 -10.57
N LYS A 26 1.89 -9.40 -11.70
CA LYS A 26 1.18 -9.53 -12.98
C LYS A 26 1.05 -10.98 -13.43
N LYS A 27 2.12 -11.77 -13.30
CA LYS A 27 2.08 -13.21 -13.65
C LYS A 27 1.04 -13.95 -12.82
N VAL A 28 0.97 -13.66 -11.52
CA VAL A 28 -0.02 -14.28 -10.62
C VAL A 28 -1.46 -13.87 -11.00
N ILE A 29 -1.71 -12.58 -11.25
CA ILE A 29 -3.04 -12.11 -11.67
C ILE A 29 -3.46 -12.76 -12.99
N ASN A 30 -2.58 -12.80 -13.98
CA ASN A 30 -2.85 -13.44 -15.27
C ASN A 30 -3.13 -14.94 -15.10
N TRP A 31 -2.39 -15.63 -14.23
CA TRP A 31 -2.67 -17.04 -13.92
C TRP A 31 -4.10 -17.23 -13.36
N PHE A 32 -4.53 -16.32 -12.48
CA PHE A 32 -5.91 -16.37 -11.95
C PHE A 32 -6.94 -16.12 -13.04
N ASN A 33 -6.71 -15.17 -13.94
CA ASN A 33 -7.58 -14.92 -15.08
C ASN A 33 -7.70 -16.20 -15.96
N ASP A 34 -6.57 -16.82 -16.29
CA ASP A 34 -6.52 -17.96 -17.19
C ASP A 34 -7.06 -19.25 -16.55
N LYS A 35 -6.68 -19.54 -15.30
CA LYS A 35 -6.96 -20.84 -14.65
C LYS A 35 -8.23 -20.84 -13.80
N LYS A 36 -8.67 -19.68 -13.33
CA LYS A 36 -9.83 -19.54 -12.43
C LYS A 36 -10.97 -18.76 -13.06
N SER A 37 -10.85 -18.40 -14.34
CA SER A 37 -11.86 -17.63 -15.09
C SER A 37 -12.28 -16.36 -14.35
N LEU A 38 -11.31 -15.70 -13.68
CA LEU A 38 -11.49 -14.38 -13.11
C LEU A 38 -11.30 -13.34 -14.20
N ASP A 39 -11.89 -12.17 -14.04
CA ASP A 39 -11.81 -11.07 -15.02
C ASP A 39 -11.21 -9.83 -14.36
N PHE A 40 -9.89 -9.89 -14.10
CA PHE A 40 -9.13 -8.76 -13.63
C PHE A 40 -8.53 -7.99 -14.82
N GLU A 41 -8.86 -6.72 -14.91
CA GLU A 41 -8.24 -5.78 -15.85
C GLU A 41 -7.09 -5.08 -15.15
N ILE A 42 -5.87 -5.28 -15.64
CA ILE A 42 -4.67 -4.64 -15.08
C ILE A 42 -4.44 -3.32 -15.81
N ASP A 43 -4.39 -2.23 -15.06
CA ASP A 43 -3.80 -0.94 -15.49
C ASP A 43 -2.53 -0.70 -14.71
N GLU A 44 -1.55 0.02 -15.29
CA GLU A 44 -0.28 0.29 -14.65
C GLU A 44 0.13 1.73 -14.88
N ASP A 45 0.66 2.36 -13.80
CA ASP A 45 1.11 3.74 -13.90
C ASP A 45 2.25 4.05 -12.92
N LEU A 46 2.86 5.23 -13.08
CA LEU A 46 3.99 5.67 -12.27
C LEU A 46 3.53 6.27 -10.94
N VAL A 47 4.30 6.01 -9.89
CA VAL A 47 4.11 6.60 -8.56
C VAL A 47 5.47 6.76 -7.86
N GLY A 48 5.55 7.67 -6.90
CA GLY A 48 6.77 7.87 -6.12
C GLY A 48 7.84 8.64 -6.86
N GLY A 49 9.08 8.23 -6.72
CA GLY A 49 10.24 8.88 -7.34
C GLY A 49 10.27 8.77 -8.84
N SER A 50 9.82 7.64 -9.40
CA SER A 50 9.70 7.44 -10.85
C SER A 50 8.68 8.42 -11.49
N SER A 51 7.57 8.68 -10.81
CA SER A 51 6.60 9.70 -11.21
C SER A 51 7.20 11.11 -11.07
N PHE A 52 7.90 11.38 -9.97
CA PHE A 52 8.55 12.67 -9.76
C PHE A 52 9.58 12.97 -10.84
N ASP A 53 10.42 12.02 -11.20
CA ASP A 53 11.44 12.21 -12.26
C ASP A 53 10.83 12.55 -13.61
N LYS A 54 9.65 12.01 -13.92
CA LYS A 54 8.98 12.21 -15.19
C LYS A 54 8.04 13.42 -15.20
N HIS A 55 7.34 13.67 -14.11
CA HIS A 55 6.22 14.60 -14.04
C HIS A 55 6.41 15.74 -13.03
N GLY A 56 7.51 15.74 -12.24
CA GLY A 56 7.77 16.73 -11.18
C GLY A 56 6.87 16.59 -9.95
N THR A 57 6.06 15.51 -9.89
CA THR A 57 5.17 15.19 -8.76
C THR A 57 5.19 13.70 -8.48
N PRO A 58 5.18 13.26 -7.21
CA PRO A 58 5.19 11.85 -6.86
C PRO A 58 3.87 11.12 -7.16
N LEU A 59 2.79 11.85 -7.42
CA LEU A 59 1.49 11.32 -7.82
C LEU A 59 0.77 12.37 -8.68
N THR A 60 0.52 12.05 -9.95
CA THR A 60 -0.26 12.90 -10.85
C THR A 60 -1.75 12.79 -10.52
N ASP A 61 -2.53 13.81 -10.90
CA ASP A 61 -3.98 13.76 -10.71
C ASP A 61 -4.63 12.68 -11.60
N GLU A 62 -4.07 12.40 -12.78
CA GLU A 62 -4.52 11.31 -13.66
C GLU A 62 -4.43 9.95 -12.96
N VAL A 63 -3.26 9.64 -12.38
CA VAL A 63 -3.05 8.39 -11.62
C VAL A 63 -3.95 8.33 -10.40
N PHE A 64 -4.18 9.46 -9.74
CA PHE A 64 -5.10 9.55 -8.61
C PHE A 64 -6.55 9.23 -9.03
N TYR A 65 -7.02 9.74 -10.16
CA TYR A 65 -8.36 9.39 -10.68
C TYR A 65 -8.47 7.92 -11.07
N LYS A 66 -7.44 7.34 -11.69
CA LYS A 66 -7.39 5.88 -11.94
C LYS A 66 -7.49 5.09 -10.64
N ALA A 67 -6.82 5.55 -9.59
CA ALA A 67 -6.89 4.93 -8.26
C ALA A 67 -8.31 4.94 -7.67
N LEU A 68 -9.05 6.04 -7.84
CA LEU A 68 -10.46 6.15 -7.40
C LEU A 68 -11.40 5.19 -8.15
N GLU A 69 -11.13 4.93 -9.43
CA GLU A 69 -11.94 4.04 -10.26
C GLU A 69 -11.58 2.56 -10.11
N SER A 70 -10.44 2.26 -9.49
CA SER A 70 -9.94 0.90 -9.34
C SER A 70 -10.56 0.19 -8.14
N ALA A 71 -10.86 -1.10 -8.30
CA ALA A 71 -11.34 -1.92 -7.20
C ALA A 71 -10.22 -2.28 -6.21
N VAL A 72 -8.99 -2.38 -6.71
CA VAL A 72 -7.78 -2.70 -5.95
C VAL A 72 -6.61 -1.89 -6.48
N ILE A 73 -5.77 -1.40 -5.58
CA ILE A 73 -4.50 -0.77 -5.89
C ILE A 73 -3.40 -1.65 -5.29
N MET A 74 -2.46 -2.09 -6.12
CA MET A 74 -1.29 -2.83 -5.70
C MET A 74 -0.07 -1.93 -5.87
N LEU A 75 0.56 -1.57 -4.77
CA LEU A 75 1.72 -0.69 -4.74
C LEU A 75 2.97 -1.53 -4.45
N GLY A 76 4.00 -1.35 -5.28
CA GLY A 76 5.28 -2.01 -5.10
C GLY A 76 6.09 -1.37 -3.98
N ALA A 77 7.01 -0.48 -4.32
CA ALA A 77 7.84 0.24 -3.35
C ALA A 77 7.97 1.71 -3.74
N VAL A 78 8.10 2.61 -2.78
CA VAL A 78 8.32 4.04 -3.06
C VAL A 78 9.46 4.56 -2.20
N GLY A 79 10.26 5.46 -2.77
CA GLY A 79 11.38 6.09 -2.09
C GLY A 79 12.73 5.48 -2.46
N GLY A 80 13.77 6.12 -1.97
CA GLY A 80 15.17 5.70 -2.15
C GLY A 80 16.13 6.88 -2.01
N PRO A 81 17.43 6.61 -1.84
CA PRO A 81 18.44 7.64 -1.57
C PRO A 81 18.51 8.74 -2.63
N LYS A 82 18.14 8.42 -3.88
CA LYS A 82 18.10 9.38 -5.00
C LYS A 82 17.27 10.62 -4.69
N TRP A 83 16.21 10.48 -3.91
CA TRP A 83 15.25 11.57 -3.62
C TRP A 83 15.35 12.12 -2.20
N ASP A 84 16.41 11.79 -1.44
CA ASP A 84 16.59 12.29 -0.07
C ASP A 84 16.70 13.82 -0.01
N GLY A 85 17.33 14.44 -1.03
CA GLY A 85 17.46 15.89 -1.15
C GLY A 85 16.26 16.63 -1.72
N VAL A 86 15.18 15.92 -2.11
CA VAL A 86 13.99 16.56 -2.68
C VAL A 86 13.17 17.24 -1.59
N GLU A 87 12.54 18.36 -1.93
CA GLU A 87 11.62 19.08 -1.05
C GLU A 87 10.60 18.12 -0.42
N PHE A 88 10.32 18.26 0.88
CA PHE A 88 9.46 17.36 1.65
C PHE A 88 8.08 17.14 1.01
N SER A 89 7.49 18.19 0.43
CA SER A 89 6.18 18.13 -0.26
C SER A 89 6.18 17.22 -1.50
N LYS A 90 7.34 17.00 -2.11
CA LYS A 90 7.55 16.25 -3.35
C LYS A 90 8.25 14.92 -3.15
N LYS A 91 8.55 14.54 -1.91
CA LYS A 91 9.15 13.24 -1.61
C LYS A 91 8.27 12.09 -2.11
N PRO A 92 8.86 10.98 -2.61
CA PRO A 92 8.14 9.83 -3.13
C PRO A 92 7.04 9.29 -2.19
N GLU A 93 7.31 9.25 -0.89
CA GLU A 93 6.39 8.73 0.14
C GLU A 93 5.11 9.56 0.27
N ARG A 94 5.13 10.82 -0.19
CA ARG A 94 3.94 11.69 -0.18
C ARG A 94 2.83 11.16 -1.07
N ALA A 95 3.18 10.41 -2.14
CA ALA A 95 2.20 9.73 -2.98
C ALA A 95 1.37 8.74 -2.17
N LEU A 96 2.02 7.87 -1.41
CA LEU A 96 1.34 6.88 -0.57
C LEU A 96 0.48 7.52 0.50
N LEU A 97 0.97 8.59 1.13
CA LEU A 97 0.20 9.33 2.14
C LEU A 97 -1.03 10.01 1.55
N LYS A 98 -0.89 10.63 0.35
CA LYS A 98 -2.02 11.23 -0.39
C LYS A 98 -3.05 10.16 -0.74
N LEU A 99 -2.65 9.03 -1.32
CA LEU A 99 -3.56 7.92 -1.64
C LEU A 99 -4.31 7.42 -0.40
N ARG A 100 -3.63 7.15 0.71
CA ARG A 100 -4.27 6.70 1.95
C ARG A 100 -5.30 7.68 2.47
N LYS A 101 -4.98 8.96 2.45
CA LYS A 101 -5.85 10.03 2.93
C LYS A 101 -7.09 10.18 2.06
N GLU A 102 -6.89 10.38 0.75
CA GLU A 102 -7.96 10.72 -0.17
C GLU A 102 -8.90 9.53 -0.46
N LEU A 103 -8.37 8.31 -0.45
CA LEU A 103 -9.14 7.08 -0.53
C LEU A 103 -9.84 6.73 0.80
N LYS A 104 -9.60 7.51 1.87
CA LYS A 104 -10.19 7.31 3.21
C LYS A 104 -9.96 5.89 3.74
N LEU A 105 -8.76 5.36 3.56
CA LEU A 105 -8.44 4.01 4.02
C LEU A 105 -8.52 3.95 5.55
N PHE A 106 -9.31 3.00 6.05
CA PHE A 106 -9.67 2.90 7.46
C PHE A 106 -8.55 2.33 8.32
N ALA A 107 -7.90 1.28 7.84
CA ALA A 107 -6.90 0.55 8.61
C ALA A 107 -5.69 0.16 7.77
N ASN A 108 -4.53 0.10 8.41
CA ASN A 108 -3.31 -0.48 7.88
C ASN A 108 -3.04 -1.78 8.65
N LEU A 109 -3.08 -2.90 7.96
CA LEU A 109 -2.85 -4.22 8.51
C LEU A 109 -1.39 -4.62 8.28
N ARG A 110 -0.68 -4.96 9.34
CA ARG A 110 0.74 -5.34 9.29
C ARG A 110 0.93 -6.70 9.97
N PRO A 111 0.87 -7.80 9.21
CA PRO A 111 1.20 -9.11 9.75
C PRO A 111 2.70 -9.19 10.07
N ALA A 112 3.04 -9.72 11.23
CA ALA A 112 4.39 -10.05 11.66
C ALA A 112 4.44 -11.53 11.99
N ILE A 113 4.85 -12.33 10.99
CA ILE A 113 4.94 -13.79 11.09
C ILE A 113 6.42 -14.16 11.05
N CYS A 114 6.86 -14.96 12.03
CA CYS A 114 8.20 -15.53 12.00
C CYS A 114 8.14 -16.96 11.45
N PHE A 115 8.69 -17.14 10.25
CA PHE A 115 8.84 -18.47 9.67
C PHE A 115 9.96 -19.23 10.39
N GLU A 116 9.76 -20.52 10.69
CA GLU A 116 10.74 -21.34 11.40
C GLU A 116 12.14 -21.31 10.80
N GLN A 117 12.22 -21.27 9.45
CA GLN A 117 13.47 -21.20 8.70
C GLN A 117 14.23 -19.89 8.93
N LEU A 118 13.56 -18.83 9.39
CA LEU A 118 14.13 -17.51 9.61
C LEU A 118 14.36 -17.16 11.09
N VAL A 119 14.02 -18.06 12.01
CA VAL A 119 14.17 -17.85 13.47
C VAL A 119 15.61 -17.46 13.82
N ASN A 120 16.59 -18.15 13.25
CA ASN A 120 18.02 -17.90 13.51
C ASN A 120 18.59 -16.64 12.82
N ALA A 121 17.84 -16.01 11.92
CA ALA A 121 18.20 -14.74 11.30
C ALA A 121 17.79 -13.52 12.17
N SER A 122 17.00 -13.74 13.20
CA SER A 122 16.60 -12.71 14.16
C SER A 122 17.72 -12.38 15.13
N THR A 123 17.78 -11.09 15.54
CA THR A 123 18.66 -10.64 16.65
C THR A 123 18.08 -10.97 18.03
N LEU A 124 16.80 -11.37 18.09
CA LEU A 124 16.15 -11.84 19.30
C LEU A 124 16.40 -13.32 19.49
N LYS A 125 16.28 -13.80 20.73
CA LYS A 125 16.44 -15.21 21.06
C LYS A 125 15.41 -16.06 20.33
N PRO A 126 15.80 -17.27 19.84
CA PRO A 126 14.90 -18.17 19.11
C PRO A 126 13.59 -18.47 19.83
N GLU A 127 13.64 -18.68 21.16
CA GLU A 127 12.46 -18.98 21.99
C GLU A 127 11.46 -17.82 22.07
N ILE A 128 11.88 -16.58 21.72
CA ILE A 128 11.00 -15.40 21.72
C ILE A 128 10.29 -15.24 20.37
N VAL A 129 10.95 -15.61 19.27
CA VAL A 129 10.44 -15.36 17.92
C VAL A 129 9.81 -16.61 17.27
N SER A 130 10.15 -17.80 17.77
CA SER A 130 9.58 -19.05 17.24
C SER A 130 8.06 -19.08 17.43
N GLY A 131 7.34 -19.35 16.33
CA GLY A 131 5.87 -19.40 16.34
C GLY A 131 5.17 -18.04 16.48
N LEU A 132 5.91 -16.93 16.35
CA LEU A 132 5.31 -15.59 16.40
C LEU A 132 4.38 -15.37 15.19
N ASP A 133 3.11 -15.09 15.50
CA ASP A 133 2.06 -14.71 14.52
C ASP A 133 1.24 -13.58 15.12
N ILE A 134 1.56 -12.36 14.74
CA ILE A 134 0.94 -11.14 15.26
C ILE A 134 0.38 -10.32 14.08
N LEU A 135 -0.87 -9.88 14.20
CA LEU A 135 -1.45 -8.88 13.31
C LEU A 135 -1.53 -7.53 14.00
N ILE A 136 -0.70 -6.59 13.56
CA ILE A 136 -0.75 -5.20 14.03
C ILE A 136 -1.76 -4.44 13.17
N VAL A 137 -2.81 -3.92 13.80
CA VAL A 137 -3.85 -3.11 13.14
C VAL A 137 -3.65 -1.66 13.53
N LEU A 138 -3.23 -0.82 12.55
CA LEU A 138 -3.09 0.62 12.73
C LEU A 138 -4.32 1.31 12.15
N PHE A 139 -5.18 1.83 13.01
CA PHE A 139 -6.33 2.61 12.57
C PHE A 139 -5.88 3.99 12.07
N GLN A 140 -6.23 4.32 10.83
CA GLN A 140 -6.04 5.66 10.29
C GLN A 140 -7.24 6.53 10.66
N VAL A 141 -7.32 6.89 11.94
CA VAL A 141 -8.28 7.91 12.39
C VAL A 141 -7.76 9.24 11.87
N PHE A 142 -8.28 9.71 10.74
CA PHE A 142 -8.07 11.09 10.36
C PHE A 142 -8.68 11.95 11.46
N LEU A 143 -7.84 12.72 12.14
CA LEU A 143 -8.14 13.61 13.26
C LEU A 143 -9.18 14.69 12.89
N LYS A 144 -10.38 14.31 12.47
CA LYS A 144 -11.54 15.20 12.48
C LYS A 144 -12.19 15.31 13.86
N ILE A 145 -11.77 14.46 14.81
CA ILE A 145 -12.36 14.40 16.17
C ILE A 145 -11.81 15.51 17.06
N LEU A 146 -10.68 16.14 16.76
CA LEU A 146 -10.11 17.20 17.61
C LEU A 146 -10.68 18.60 17.38
N HIS A 147 -11.73 18.77 16.57
CA HIS A 147 -12.44 20.04 16.43
C HIS A 147 -13.88 20.00 16.96
N HIS A 148 -14.26 18.97 17.71
CA HIS A 148 -15.48 18.99 18.50
C HIS A 148 -15.12 19.26 19.96
N PRO A 149 -15.47 20.44 20.53
CA PRO A 149 -15.05 20.83 21.89
C PRO A 149 -15.81 20.13 23.02
N THR A 150 -16.45 19.00 22.79
CA THR A 150 -17.27 18.30 23.80
C THR A 150 -17.14 16.77 23.71
N LEU A 151 -15.98 16.26 24.08
CA LEU A 151 -15.88 14.89 24.59
C LEU A 151 -14.94 14.89 25.80
N VAL A 152 -15.43 15.47 26.88
CA VAL A 152 -14.88 15.23 28.20
C VAL A 152 -15.35 13.85 28.62
N LEU A 153 -14.43 12.88 28.59
CA LEU A 153 -14.64 11.60 29.25
C LEU A 153 -14.76 11.86 30.74
N GLN A 154 -15.97 11.78 31.26
CA GLN A 154 -16.19 11.78 32.73
C GLN A 154 -15.68 10.43 33.26
N PRO A 155 -14.84 10.41 34.32
CA PRO A 155 -14.50 9.18 34.99
C PRO A 155 -15.75 8.58 35.64
N HIS A 156 -16.01 7.31 35.35
CA HIS A 156 -17.02 6.56 36.08
C HIS A 156 -16.59 6.37 37.54
N PRO A 157 -17.54 6.42 38.51
CA PRO A 157 -17.28 6.23 39.93
C PRO A 157 -16.85 4.81 40.25
#